data_f0230f525079e15ff6356d37137fe064
#
_entry.id   f0230f525079e15ff6356d37137fe064
#
_cell.length_a   1.000
_cell.length_b   1.000
_cell.length_c   1.000
_cell.angle_alpha   90.00
_cell.angle_beta   90.00
_cell.angle_gamma   90.00
#
_symmetry.space_group_name_H-M   'P 1'
#
loop_
_entity.id
_entity.type
_entity.pdbx_description
1 polymer ?
#
loop_
_entity_poly.entity_id
_entity_poly.type
_entity_poly.pdbx_seq_one_letter_code
_entity_poly.pdbx_strand_id
1 'polypeptide(L)'
;MADFADTRVSLAGTGVVRGIAQTAVSSGACLVKIGGIVVTARAASGLTVAAGNLLFLVRSASTYTVFAVVPPAPTTTPTPPPPADSTPVDTGDTPPAPKPTVRTGTLTCVPTATACYRDGSWRSDGDPTNSFDLYQGRYGGSSYGRNTGVAFYGSKPHTLSGATCTKATVQIKRLSAGDYAARAATLRLVSQTSRPGGAPTLNESTSGPSLTIGSSTTFTLPVSWGQALIDGTRGGIGISVSSDDPYIHLAGRGSWSAAFTVTISWRRTSS
;
A
#
# COMPACT_ATOMS: atom_id res chain seq x y z
N MET A 1 -3.61 -29.29 2.87
CA MET A 1 -2.78 -28.75 3.96
C MET A 1 -1.97 -27.62 3.37
N ALA A 2 -2.33 -26.36 3.71
CA ALA A 2 -1.60 -25.21 3.21
C ALA A 2 -0.37 -24.97 4.09
N ASP A 3 0.79 -25.01 3.46
CA ASP A 3 2.08 -24.75 4.08
C ASP A 3 2.20 -23.23 4.29
N PHE A 4 2.12 -22.76 5.53
CA PHE A 4 2.26 -21.35 5.86
C PHE A 4 3.74 -21.02 6.01
N ALA A 5 4.29 -20.39 4.96
CA ALA A 5 5.64 -19.85 4.98
C ALA A 5 5.83 -18.88 6.15
N ASP A 6 6.87 -19.13 6.94
CA ASP A 6 7.29 -18.38 8.13
C ASP A 6 7.77 -16.99 7.71
N THR A 7 6.91 -15.97 7.83
CA THR A 7 7.26 -14.58 7.51
C THR A 7 7.85 -13.92 8.76
N ARG A 8 9.17 -13.88 8.86
CA ARG A 8 9.89 -13.14 9.90
C ARG A 8 9.98 -11.66 9.53
N VAL A 9 9.34 -10.82 10.32
CA VAL A 9 9.58 -9.37 10.30
C VAL A 9 10.54 -9.04 11.43
N SER A 10 11.78 -8.65 11.08
CA SER A 10 12.79 -8.23 12.06
C SER A 10 12.69 -6.72 12.28
N LEU A 11 12.32 -6.30 13.47
CA LEU A 11 12.42 -4.93 13.97
C LEU A 11 13.50 -4.92 15.04
N ALA A 12 14.68 -4.35 14.74
CA ALA A 12 15.75 -4.02 15.69
C ALA A 12 15.86 -4.94 16.94
N GLY A 13 16.15 -6.20 16.74
CA GLY A 13 16.36 -7.18 17.83
C GLY A 13 15.10 -7.78 18.46
N THR A 14 13.92 -7.32 18.07
CA THR A 14 12.61 -7.85 18.49
C THR A 14 11.90 -8.48 17.29
N GLY A 15 11.71 -9.79 17.27
CA GLY A 15 11.00 -10.50 16.21
C GLY A 15 9.51 -10.67 16.55
N VAL A 16 8.61 -10.31 15.60
CA VAL A 16 7.20 -10.70 15.70
C VAL A 16 7.04 -12.08 15.06
N VAL A 17 6.44 -13.02 15.79
CA VAL A 17 6.17 -14.38 15.33
C VAL A 17 4.69 -14.70 15.45
N ARG A 18 4.21 -15.62 14.60
CA ARG A 18 2.86 -16.15 14.65
C ARG A 18 2.88 -17.54 15.28
N GLY A 19 1.85 -17.84 16.09
CA GLY A 19 1.67 -19.14 16.69
C GLY A 19 0.21 -19.48 16.90
N ILE A 20 -0.08 -20.75 17.17
CA ILE A 20 -1.42 -21.24 17.50
C ILE A 20 -1.44 -21.61 18.97
N ALA A 21 -2.38 -21.04 19.73
CA ALA A 21 -2.57 -21.40 21.13
C ALA A 21 -2.94 -22.87 21.27
N GLN A 22 -2.18 -23.60 22.09
CA GLN A 22 -2.48 -25.00 22.43
C GLN A 22 -3.34 -25.09 23.69
N THR A 23 -3.25 -24.08 24.56
CA THR A 23 -4.06 -23.97 25.78
C THR A 23 -4.64 -22.58 25.90
N ALA A 24 -5.74 -22.45 26.66
CA ALA A 24 -6.19 -21.14 27.13
C ALA A 24 -5.16 -20.50 28.07
N VAL A 25 -5.23 -19.18 28.24
CA VAL A 25 -4.41 -18.49 29.24
C VAL A 25 -4.82 -18.93 30.64
N SER A 26 -3.85 -19.39 31.41
CA SER A 26 -3.95 -19.66 32.83
C SER A 26 -2.78 -19.00 33.55
N SER A 27 -3.04 -18.29 34.63
CA SER A 27 -2.02 -17.56 35.41
C SER A 27 -1.13 -16.63 34.54
N GLY A 28 -1.73 -16.00 33.52
CA GLY A 28 -1.03 -15.06 32.64
C GLY A 28 -0.13 -15.69 31.58
N ALA A 29 -0.18 -17.00 31.36
CA ALA A 29 0.60 -17.72 30.36
C ALA A 29 -0.25 -18.75 29.59
N CYS A 30 0.19 -19.11 28.39
CA CYS A 30 -0.39 -20.18 27.57
C CYS A 30 0.71 -20.91 26.79
N LEU A 31 0.42 -22.15 26.38
CA LEU A 31 1.27 -22.89 25.45
C LEU A 31 0.92 -22.48 24.01
N VAL A 32 1.93 -22.21 23.22
CA VAL A 32 1.80 -21.77 21.83
C VAL A 32 2.70 -22.59 20.92
N LYS A 33 2.13 -23.10 19.84
CA LYS A 33 2.89 -23.79 18.77
C LYS A 33 3.37 -22.78 17.75
N ILE A 34 4.68 -22.69 17.57
CA ILE A 34 5.38 -21.81 16.63
C ILE A 34 6.29 -22.67 15.78
N GLY A 35 6.06 -22.70 14.44
CA GLY A 35 6.95 -23.43 13.51
C GLY A 35 7.25 -24.88 13.89
N GLY A 36 6.29 -25.59 14.50
CA GLY A 36 6.44 -26.99 14.89
C GLY A 36 6.91 -27.23 16.33
N ILE A 37 7.40 -26.23 17.06
CA ILE A 37 7.78 -26.32 18.47
C ILE A 37 6.69 -25.70 19.37
N VAL A 38 6.58 -26.22 20.60
CA VAL A 38 5.67 -25.66 21.61
C VAL A 38 6.49 -24.86 22.62
N VAL A 39 6.08 -23.60 22.83
CA VAL A 39 6.73 -22.67 23.76
C VAL A 39 5.70 -22.12 24.75
N THR A 40 6.17 -21.71 25.93
CA THR A 40 5.33 -20.96 26.87
C THR A 40 5.41 -19.48 26.52
N ALA A 41 4.24 -18.85 26.32
CA ALA A 41 4.12 -17.42 26.05
C ALA A 41 3.33 -16.73 27.17
N ARG A 42 3.74 -15.52 27.56
CA ARG A 42 2.99 -14.66 28.48
C ARG A 42 1.93 -13.87 27.71
N ALA A 43 0.73 -13.79 28.20
CA ALA A 43 -0.30 -12.92 27.66
C ALA A 43 -0.20 -11.53 28.28
N ALA A 44 -0.31 -10.47 27.46
CA ALA A 44 -0.47 -9.12 27.98
C ALA A 44 -1.77 -9.03 28.81
N SER A 45 -1.77 -8.16 29.81
CA SER A 45 -2.95 -7.97 30.67
C SER A 45 -4.20 -7.61 29.86
N GLY A 46 -5.31 -8.28 30.16
CA GLY A 46 -6.60 -8.05 29.46
C GLY A 46 -6.81 -8.86 28.18
N LEU A 47 -5.82 -9.67 27.72
CA LEU A 47 -6.02 -10.56 26.58
C LEU A 47 -6.66 -11.89 26.98
N THR A 48 -7.80 -12.20 26.32
CA THR A 48 -8.42 -13.51 26.42
C THR A 48 -7.90 -14.41 25.30
N VAL A 49 -7.26 -15.52 25.65
CA VAL A 49 -6.74 -16.51 24.71
C VAL A 49 -7.43 -17.83 24.97
N ALA A 50 -8.00 -18.44 23.95
CA ALA A 50 -8.52 -19.80 23.95
C ALA A 50 -7.61 -20.72 23.10
N ALA A 51 -7.66 -22.02 23.37
CA ALA A 51 -7.00 -23.00 22.51
C ALA A 51 -7.51 -22.87 21.06
N GLY A 52 -6.62 -23.00 20.09
CA GLY A 52 -6.93 -22.83 18.67
C GLY A 52 -6.85 -21.38 18.16
N ASN A 53 -6.75 -20.36 19.02
CA ASN A 53 -6.58 -18.98 18.58
C ASN A 53 -5.24 -18.80 17.83
N LEU A 54 -5.26 -18.01 16.74
CA LEU A 54 -4.06 -17.51 16.10
C LEU A 54 -3.52 -16.32 16.92
N LEU A 55 -2.26 -16.40 17.31
CA LEU A 55 -1.61 -15.42 18.17
C LEU A 55 -0.48 -14.72 17.44
N PHE A 56 -0.32 -13.42 17.73
CA PHE A 56 0.85 -12.64 17.38
C PHE A 56 1.67 -12.41 18.65
N LEU A 57 2.96 -12.79 18.60
CA LEU A 57 3.87 -12.75 19.73
C LEU A 57 5.10 -11.90 19.39
N VAL A 58 5.58 -11.16 20.38
CA VAL A 58 6.90 -10.54 20.34
C VAL A 58 7.88 -11.45 21.05
N ARG A 59 8.98 -11.78 20.37
CA ARG A 59 10.11 -12.49 20.99
C ARG A 59 11.10 -11.46 21.52
N SER A 60 11.41 -11.52 22.82
CA SER A 60 12.47 -10.75 23.46
C SER A 60 13.40 -11.73 24.18
N ALA A 61 14.62 -11.87 23.70
CA ALA A 61 15.57 -12.87 24.16
C ALA A 61 14.99 -14.30 24.18
N SER A 62 14.73 -14.86 25.34
CA SER A 62 14.17 -16.21 25.54
C SER A 62 12.66 -16.19 25.86
N THR A 63 12.00 -15.03 25.91
CA THR A 63 10.59 -14.91 26.26
C THR A 63 9.71 -14.55 25.07
N TYR A 64 8.47 -15.09 25.08
CA TYR A 64 7.43 -14.75 24.11
C TYR A 64 6.29 -14.05 24.83
N THR A 65 5.84 -12.92 24.29
CA THR A 65 4.69 -12.16 24.82
C THR A 65 3.63 -12.06 23.75
N VAL A 66 2.40 -12.51 24.04
CA VAL A 66 1.22 -12.36 23.18
C VAL A 66 0.72 -10.93 23.28
N PHE A 67 0.60 -10.24 22.15
CA PHE A 67 0.05 -8.88 22.08
C PHE A 67 -1.24 -8.76 21.27
N ALA A 68 -1.55 -9.77 20.43
CA ALA A 68 -2.81 -9.80 19.69
C ALA A 68 -3.31 -11.24 19.51
N VAL A 69 -4.63 -11.40 19.51
CA VAL A 69 -5.36 -12.66 19.38
C VAL A 69 -6.37 -12.55 18.25
N VAL A 70 -6.36 -13.51 17.34
CA VAL A 70 -7.39 -13.66 16.31
C VAL A 70 -8.16 -14.93 16.63
N PRO A 71 -9.45 -14.84 16.99
CA PRO A 71 -10.27 -16.02 17.25
C PRO A 71 -10.43 -16.84 15.96
N PRO A 72 -10.56 -18.17 16.03
CA PRO A 72 -10.90 -18.98 14.87
C PRO A 72 -12.24 -18.53 14.30
N ALA A 73 -12.40 -18.65 12.99
CA ALA A 73 -13.69 -18.42 12.36
C ALA A 73 -14.76 -19.33 13.02
N PRO A 74 -15.97 -18.84 13.27
CA PRO A 74 -17.02 -19.64 13.88
C PRO A 74 -17.28 -20.89 13.03
N THR A 75 -17.02 -22.05 13.60
CA THR A 75 -17.38 -23.34 12.99
C THR A 75 -18.90 -23.49 13.13
N THR A 76 -19.64 -23.35 12.05
CA THR A 76 -21.05 -23.73 12.03
C THR A 76 -21.12 -25.25 12.16
N THR A 77 -21.43 -25.74 13.37
CA THR A 77 -21.79 -27.15 13.58
C THR A 77 -23.07 -27.41 12.80
N PRO A 78 -23.12 -28.38 11.89
CA PRO A 78 -24.36 -28.73 11.23
C PRO A 78 -25.35 -29.25 12.27
N THR A 79 -26.49 -28.59 12.41
CA THR A 79 -27.62 -29.07 13.22
C THR A 79 -28.09 -30.40 12.66
N PRO A 80 -28.27 -31.46 13.48
CA PRO A 80 -28.84 -32.72 13.02
C PRO A 80 -30.23 -32.48 12.41
N PRO A 81 -30.62 -33.15 11.32
CA PRO A 81 -31.94 -32.97 10.74
C PRO A 81 -33.05 -33.46 11.73
N PRO A 82 -34.15 -32.74 11.84
CA PRO A 82 -35.31 -33.23 12.59
C PRO A 82 -35.91 -34.43 11.91
N PRO A 83 -36.57 -35.36 12.65
CA PRO A 83 -37.18 -36.55 12.09
C PRO A 83 -38.26 -36.19 11.04
N ALA A 84 -38.25 -36.93 9.94
CA ALA A 84 -39.14 -36.75 8.81
C ALA A 84 -40.60 -36.99 9.26
N ASP A 85 -41.43 -35.94 9.21
CA ASP A 85 -42.86 -36.07 9.12
C ASP A 85 -43.29 -35.57 7.74
N SER A 86 -43.94 -36.45 6.99
CA SER A 86 -44.23 -36.34 5.60
C SER A 86 -45.53 -35.62 5.33
N THR A 87 -45.47 -34.37 4.89
CA THR A 87 -46.49 -33.75 4.02
C THR A 87 -45.80 -32.84 3.02
N PRO A 88 -46.03 -32.99 1.71
CA PRO A 88 -45.43 -32.10 0.71
C PRO A 88 -46.19 -30.78 0.68
N VAL A 89 -45.60 -29.73 1.29
CA VAL A 89 -46.01 -28.35 1.00
C VAL A 89 -44.97 -27.82 0.00
N ASP A 90 -45.42 -27.68 -1.23
CA ASP A 90 -44.69 -26.97 -2.29
C ASP A 90 -44.61 -25.49 -1.94
N THR A 91 -43.58 -25.10 -1.17
CA THR A 91 -43.14 -23.74 -1.02
C THR A 91 -41.88 -23.59 -1.84
N GLY A 92 -41.98 -22.88 -2.96
CA GLY A 92 -40.91 -22.56 -3.87
C GLY A 92 -39.74 -21.93 -3.11
N ASP A 93 -38.85 -22.78 -2.60
CA ASP A 93 -37.63 -22.36 -1.87
C ASP A 93 -36.62 -21.81 -2.88
N THR A 94 -36.66 -20.52 -3.06
CA THR A 94 -35.57 -19.81 -3.74
C THR A 94 -34.28 -20.07 -2.96
N PRO A 95 -33.22 -20.67 -3.56
CA PRO A 95 -31.98 -20.94 -2.86
C PRO A 95 -31.46 -19.65 -2.23
N PRO A 96 -30.96 -19.67 -0.98
CA PRO A 96 -30.42 -18.47 -0.35
C PRO A 96 -29.30 -17.90 -1.22
N ALA A 97 -29.37 -16.59 -1.48
CA ALA A 97 -28.38 -15.90 -2.28
C ALA A 97 -26.97 -16.14 -1.72
N PRO A 98 -25.97 -16.39 -2.56
CA PRO A 98 -24.60 -16.64 -2.12
C PRO A 98 -24.09 -15.47 -1.28
N LYS A 99 -23.47 -15.76 -0.14
CA LYS A 99 -22.91 -14.74 0.74
C LYS A 99 -21.78 -14.01 0.01
N PRO A 100 -21.75 -12.67 0.05
CA PRO A 100 -20.70 -11.90 -0.61
C PRO A 100 -19.33 -12.25 -0.04
N THR A 101 -18.38 -12.56 -0.93
CA THR A 101 -16.99 -12.85 -0.57
C THR A 101 -16.14 -11.59 -0.71
N VAL A 102 -15.43 -11.20 0.36
CA VAL A 102 -14.51 -10.07 0.33
C VAL A 102 -13.08 -10.57 0.08
N ARG A 103 -12.46 -10.07 -0.97
CA ARG A 103 -11.03 -10.27 -1.28
C ARG A 103 -10.28 -8.98 -1.02
N THR A 104 -9.07 -9.10 -0.45
CA THR A 104 -8.16 -7.98 -0.20
C THR A 104 -6.78 -8.29 -0.77
N GLY A 105 -6.01 -7.27 -1.07
CA GLY A 105 -4.64 -7.45 -1.56
C GLY A 105 -3.90 -6.13 -1.70
N THR A 106 -2.69 -6.21 -2.24
CA THR A 106 -1.87 -5.06 -2.58
C THR A 106 -1.40 -5.16 -4.02
N LEU A 107 -1.30 -4.03 -4.71
CA LEU A 107 -0.70 -3.91 -6.04
C LEU A 107 0.43 -2.88 -5.97
N THR A 108 1.62 -3.28 -6.40
CA THR A 108 2.76 -2.38 -6.57
C THR A 108 2.88 -1.97 -8.03
N CYS A 109 2.84 -0.67 -8.27
CA CYS A 109 2.95 -0.05 -9.58
C CYS A 109 4.25 0.75 -9.67
N VAL A 110 5.24 0.21 -10.36
CA VAL A 110 6.44 0.97 -10.76
C VAL A 110 6.06 1.81 -11.96
N PRO A 111 6.47 3.09 -12.05
CA PRO A 111 6.19 3.92 -13.21
C PRO A 111 6.71 3.29 -14.51
N THR A 112 5.92 3.35 -15.56
CA THR A 112 6.37 2.96 -16.92
C THR A 112 7.30 4.01 -17.53
N ALA A 113 7.12 5.27 -17.12
CA ALA A 113 7.96 6.40 -17.49
C ALA A 113 8.02 7.44 -16.40
N THR A 114 9.17 8.10 -16.25
CA THR A 114 9.33 9.36 -15.53
C THR A 114 9.88 10.42 -16.47
N ALA A 115 9.34 11.63 -16.44
CA ALA A 115 9.70 12.70 -17.36
C ALA A 115 9.51 14.07 -16.71
N CYS A 116 10.16 15.09 -17.24
CA CYS A 116 10.02 16.46 -16.80
C CYS A 116 9.61 17.35 -18.00
N TYR A 117 8.54 18.13 -17.81
CA TYR A 117 8.04 19.10 -18.79
C TYR A 117 8.48 20.51 -18.41
N ARG A 118 8.95 21.29 -19.38
CA ARG A 118 9.37 22.68 -19.19
C ARG A 118 9.34 23.43 -20.53
N ASP A 119 8.95 24.68 -20.52
CA ASP A 119 9.00 25.60 -21.70
C ASP A 119 8.33 25.01 -22.96
N GLY A 120 7.15 24.43 -22.81
CA GLY A 120 6.38 23.92 -23.95
C GLY A 120 6.83 22.54 -24.45
N SER A 121 7.83 21.90 -23.83
CA SER A 121 8.37 20.60 -24.29
C SER A 121 8.78 19.69 -23.15
N TRP A 122 8.86 18.40 -23.44
CA TRP A 122 9.46 17.42 -22.56
C TRP A 122 10.99 17.56 -22.62
N ARG A 123 11.63 17.61 -21.46
CA ARG A 123 13.09 17.73 -21.38
C ARG A 123 13.75 16.49 -21.97
N SER A 124 14.82 16.74 -22.74
CA SER A 124 15.65 15.71 -23.39
C SER A 124 17.13 15.82 -22.97
N ASP A 125 17.44 16.79 -22.09
CA ASP A 125 18.81 17.11 -21.66
C ASP A 125 19.37 16.17 -20.59
N GLY A 126 18.65 15.13 -20.20
CA GLY A 126 19.06 14.17 -19.17
C GLY A 126 18.97 12.71 -19.59
N ASP A 127 17.81 12.23 -19.98
CA ASP A 127 17.63 10.84 -20.40
C ASP A 127 16.45 10.72 -21.38
N PRO A 128 16.70 10.39 -22.64
CA PRO A 128 15.65 10.21 -23.64
C PRO A 128 14.78 8.96 -23.39
N THR A 129 15.16 8.07 -22.46
CA THR A 129 14.57 6.74 -22.30
C THR A 129 13.37 6.68 -21.34
N ASN A 130 12.68 7.81 -21.08
CA ASN A 130 11.56 7.88 -20.12
C ASN A 130 11.95 7.55 -18.66
N SER A 131 13.20 7.78 -18.29
CA SER A 131 13.73 7.55 -16.95
C SER A 131 14.16 8.84 -16.24
N PHE A 132 13.78 10.00 -16.77
CA PHE A 132 14.21 11.32 -16.34
C PHE A 132 13.83 11.59 -14.87
N ASP A 133 14.68 12.35 -14.18
CA ASP A 133 14.38 12.84 -12.84
C ASP A 133 13.25 13.86 -12.87
N LEU A 134 12.55 13.99 -11.72
CA LEU A 134 11.42 14.88 -11.61
C LEU A 134 11.85 16.19 -10.95
N TYR A 135 11.48 17.30 -11.59
CA TYR A 135 11.72 18.65 -11.07
C TYR A 135 10.41 19.40 -10.92
N GLN A 136 10.33 20.24 -9.89
CA GLN A 136 9.29 21.27 -9.76
C GLN A 136 9.92 22.65 -9.52
N GLY A 137 9.18 23.71 -9.83
CA GLY A 137 9.65 25.07 -9.69
C GLY A 137 10.64 25.48 -10.79
N ARG A 138 11.27 26.62 -10.62
CA ARG A 138 12.24 27.20 -11.56
C ARG A 138 13.63 27.15 -10.96
N TYR A 139 14.63 26.85 -11.78
CA TYR A 139 16.04 27.00 -11.41
C TYR A 139 16.34 28.49 -11.17
N GLY A 140 16.85 28.85 -10.00
CA GLY A 140 17.02 30.23 -9.57
C GLY A 140 17.82 31.09 -10.55
N GLY A 141 17.34 32.28 -10.86
CA GLY A 141 17.95 33.20 -11.81
C GLY A 141 17.96 32.75 -13.28
N SER A 142 17.35 31.63 -13.60
CA SER A 142 17.30 31.05 -14.95
C SER A 142 16.26 31.72 -15.82
N SER A 143 16.56 31.89 -17.12
CA SER A 143 15.57 32.23 -18.15
C SER A 143 14.62 31.10 -18.48
N TYR A 144 14.93 29.89 -18.02
CA TYR A 144 14.08 28.72 -18.21
C TYR A 144 12.78 28.80 -17.40
N GLY A 145 11.70 28.26 -17.93
CA GLY A 145 10.41 28.20 -17.26
C GLY A 145 10.36 27.18 -16.10
N ARG A 146 9.19 27.07 -15.52
CA ARG A 146 8.93 26.15 -14.42
C ARG A 146 8.92 24.71 -14.87
N ASN A 147 9.45 23.85 -14.03
CA ASN A 147 9.47 22.43 -14.27
C ASN A 147 8.22 21.76 -13.70
N THR A 148 7.73 20.75 -14.39
CA THR A 148 6.68 19.82 -13.95
C THR A 148 7.20 18.41 -14.18
N GLY A 149 7.55 17.73 -13.07
CA GLY A 149 7.96 16.33 -13.12
C GLY A 149 6.76 15.40 -13.06
N VAL A 150 6.75 14.30 -13.81
CA VAL A 150 5.64 13.34 -13.85
C VAL A 150 6.15 11.90 -13.92
N ALA A 151 5.50 11.03 -13.15
CA ALA A 151 5.61 9.58 -13.20
C ALA A 151 4.30 9.00 -13.76
N PHE A 152 4.36 8.19 -14.81
CA PHE A 152 3.24 7.57 -15.50
C PHE A 152 3.20 6.08 -15.19
N TYR A 153 1.99 5.49 -14.96
CA TYR A 153 1.86 4.09 -14.54
C TYR A 153 1.26 3.17 -15.61
N GLY A 154 0.94 3.69 -16.80
CA GLY A 154 0.26 2.92 -17.83
C GLY A 154 -1.12 2.43 -17.35
N SER A 155 -1.49 1.24 -17.80
CA SER A 155 -2.75 0.59 -17.42
C SER A 155 -2.66 -0.27 -16.16
N LYS A 156 -1.48 -0.40 -15.54
CA LYS A 156 -1.26 -1.34 -14.44
C LYS A 156 -2.20 -1.11 -13.24
N PRO A 157 -2.41 0.13 -12.72
CA PRO A 157 -3.37 0.32 -11.62
C PRO A 157 -4.80 -0.07 -12.00
N HIS A 158 -5.20 0.14 -13.26
CA HIS A 158 -6.55 -0.17 -13.77
C HIS A 158 -6.84 -1.69 -13.83
N THR A 159 -5.84 -2.56 -13.68
CA THR A 159 -6.07 -4.01 -13.52
C THR A 159 -6.88 -4.34 -12.27
N LEU A 160 -6.97 -3.39 -11.33
CA LEU A 160 -7.83 -3.47 -10.13
C LEU A 160 -9.24 -2.90 -10.36
N SER A 161 -9.66 -2.57 -11.58
CA SER A 161 -11.00 -2.03 -11.86
C SER A 161 -12.09 -2.81 -11.12
N GLY A 162 -13.02 -2.09 -10.48
CA GLY A 162 -14.04 -2.66 -9.62
C GLY A 162 -13.59 -2.97 -8.18
N ALA A 163 -12.33 -2.75 -7.83
CA ALA A 163 -11.88 -2.80 -6.44
C ALA A 163 -11.98 -1.42 -5.77
N THR A 164 -12.10 -1.41 -4.45
CA THR A 164 -12.06 -0.20 -3.63
C THR A 164 -10.66 -0.04 -3.06
N CYS A 165 -10.04 1.13 -3.26
CA CYS A 165 -8.80 1.49 -2.61
C CYS A 165 -9.00 1.64 -1.09
N THR A 166 -8.14 1.03 -0.30
CA THR A 166 -8.15 1.18 1.17
C THR A 166 -6.95 1.96 1.70
N LYS A 167 -5.85 1.97 0.94
CA LYS A 167 -4.65 2.75 1.21
C LYS A 167 -3.84 2.91 -0.08
N ALA A 168 -3.21 4.07 -0.26
CA ALA A 168 -2.24 4.28 -1.32
C ALA A 168 -0.98 4.93 -0.74
N THR A 169 0.19 4.51 -1.20
CA THR A 169 1.48 5.08 -0.80
C THR A 169 2.37 5.25 -2.02
N VAL A 170 3.30 6.21 -1.96
CA VAL A 170 4.28 6.46 -3.00
C VAL A 170 5.68 6.58 -2.40
N GLN A 171 6.70 6.04 -3.08
CA GLN A 171 8.09 6.17 -2.66
C GLN A 171 8.72 7.39 -3.33
N ILE A 172 9.31 8.27 -2.52
CA ILE A 172 9.89 9.54 -2.96
C ILE A 172 11.30 9.65 -2.39
N LYS A 173 12.26 10.06 -3.25
CA LYS A 173 13.64 10.33 -2.85
C LYS A 173 14.06 11.70 -3.38
N ARG A 174 14.63 12.54 -2.51
CA ARG A 174 15.19 13.82 -2.91
C ARG A 174 16.65 13.69 -3.33
N LEU A 175 17.00 14.33 -4.44
CA LEU A 175 18.37 14.42 -4.96
C LEU A 175 19.01 15.77 -4.64
N SER A 176 20.28 15.93 -4.99
CA SER A 176 21.14 17.03 -4.54
C SER A 176 20.91 18.39 -5.17
N ALA A 177 20.11 18.49 -6.26
CA ALA A 177 19.86 19.79 -6.88
C ALA A 177 18.64 20.49 -6.27
N GLY A 178 18.63 21.81 -6.30
CA GLY A 178 17.56 22.67 -5.82
C GLY A 178 17.86 23.29 -4.46
N ASP A 179 16.81 23.68 -3.74
CA ASP A 179 16.89 24.32 -2.44
C ASP A 179 17.57 23.39 -1.42
N TYR A 180 18.56 23.91 -0.68
CA TYR A 180 19.34 23.13 0.30
C TYR A 180 18.55 22.81 1.57
N ALA A 181 17.54 23.63 1.92
CA ALA A 181 16.69 23.36 3.07
C ALA A 181 15.77 22.15 2.83
N ALA A 182 15.26 21.55 3.91
CA ALA A 182 14.18 20.57 3.79
C ALA A 182 12.94 21.23 3.16
N ARG A 183 12.41 20.63 2.09
CA ARG A 183 11.27 21.14 1.34
C ARG A 183 10.29 20.03 1.00
N ALA A 184 9.01 20.39 0.97
CA ALA A 184 7.96 19.52 0.49
C ALA A 184 7.69 19.80 -1.00
N ALA A 185 7.66 18.73 -1.81
CA ALA A 185 7.15 18.83 -3.17
C ALA A 185 5.63 18.90 -3.16
N THR A 186 5.03 19.68 -4.05
CA THR A 186 3.60 19.66 -4.27
C THR A 186 3.27 18.52 -5.23
N LEU A 187 2.68 17.46 -4.70
CA LEU A 187 2.23 16.33 -5.50
C LEU A 187 0.94 16.69 -6.25
N ARG A 188 0.80 16.16 -7.47
CA ARG A 188 -0.36 16.38 -8.36
C ARG A 188 -0.80 15.07 -8.96
N LEU A 189 -2.12 14.83 -9.04
CA LEU A 189 -2.65 13.78 -9.91
C LEU A 189 -2.57 14.22 -11.37
N VAL A 190 -2.27 13.28 -12.26
CA VAL A 190 -2.11 13.50 -13.70
C VAL A 190 -3.10 12.65 -14.48
N SER A 191 -3.79 13.24 -15.46
CA SER A 191 -4.80 12.53 -16.24
C SER A 191 -4.22 11.42 -17.11
N GLN A 192 -3.06 11.67 -17.73
CA GLN A 192 -2.49 10.76 -18.73
C GLN A 192 -1.83 9.54 -18.10
N THR A 193 -2.01 8.38 -18.72
CA THR A 193 -1.36 7.11 -18.36
C THR A 193 0.05 6.97 -18.92
N SER A 194 0.40 7.77 -19.95
CA SER A 194 1.70 7.83 -20.60
C SER A 194 2.03 9.27 -20.95
N ARG A 195 3.29 9.53 -21.31
CA ARG A 195 3.76 10.86 -21.68
C ARG A 195 3.01 11.37 -22.92
N PRO A 196 2.22 12.46 -22.83
CA PRO A 196 1.55 13.05 -23.97
C PRO A 196 2.53 13.84 -24.84
N GLY A 197 2.12 14.22 -26.06
CA GLY A 197 2.93 15.08 -26.95
C GLY A 197 3.08 16.52 -26.40
N GLY A 198 2.08 17.02 -25.67
CA GLY A 198 2.07 18.35 -25.04
C GLY A 198 2.23 18.29 -23.51
N ALA A 199 1.81 19.37 -22.85
CA ALA A 199 1.84 19.48 -21.40
C ALA A 199 1.01 18.40 -20.70
N PRO A 200 1.44 17.89 -19.53
CA PRO A 200 0.62 17.01 -18.72
C PRO A 200 -0.59 17.77 -18.14
N THR A 201 -1.73 17.11 -18.10
CA THR A 201 -2.93 17.67 -17.44
C THR A 201 -2.85 17.37 -15.94
N LEU A 202 -2.63 18.43 -15.17
CA LEU A 202 -2.51 18.36 -13.71
C LEU A 202 -3.90 18.59 -13.08
N ASN A 203 -4.21 17.77 -12.11
CA ASN A 203 -5.48 17.81 -11.37
C ASN A 203 -5.23 18.12 -9.88
N GLU A 204 -5.87 17.37 -9.00
CA GLU A 204 -5.83 17.54 -7.55
C GLU A 204 -4.39 17.62 -7.03
N SER A 205 -4.17 18.37 -5.97
CA SER A 205 -2.87 18.54 -5.33
C SER A 205 -2.89 18.17 -3.85
N THR A 206 -1.74 17.74 -3.35
CA THR A 206 -1.48 17.59 -1.93
C THR A 206 -0.03 17.96 -1.62
N SER A 207 0.24 18.43 -0.40
CA SER A 207 1.61 18.62 0.05
C SER A 207 2.27 17.26 0.23
N GLY A 208 3.40 17.04 -0.39
CA GLY A 208 4.23 15.86 -0.20
C GLY A 208 5.03 15.92 1.11
N PRO A 209 5.90 14.92 1.35
CA PRO A 209 6.77 14.92 2.52
C PRO A 209 7.84 16.01 2.42
N SER A 210 8.15 16.64 3.54
CA SER A 210 9.33 17.52 3.64
C SER A 210 10.58 16.66 3.72
N LEU A 211 11.46 16.78 2.70
CA LEU A 211 12.65 15.96 2.56
C LEU A 211 13.90 16.83 2.53
N THR A 212 14.94 16.41 3.25
CA THR A 212 16.31 16.90 3.10
C THR A 212 16.97 16.24 1.88
N ILE A 213 18.01 16.88 1.35
CA ILE A 213 18.80 16.31 0.24
C ILE A 213 19.31 14.90 0.60
N GLY A 214 19.18 13.96 -0.35
CA GLY A 214 19.60 12.56 -0.19
C GLY A 214 18.60 11.67 0.55
N SER A 215 17.61 12.23 1.26
CA SER A 215 16.62 11.43 2.00
C SER A 215 15.54 10.83 1.11
N SER A 216 14.98 9.72 1.56
CA SER A 216 13.84 9.05 0.91
C SER A 216 12.79 8.66 1.94
N THR A 217 11.54 8.53 1.50
CA THR A 217 10.43 8.10 2.35
C THR A 217 9.34 7.41 1.53
N THR A 218 8.50 6.65 2.23
CA THR A 218 7.21 6.19 1.73
C THR A 218 6.12 7.13 2.25
N PHE A 219 5.51 7.89 1.35
CA PHE A 219 4.49 8.88 1.68
C PHE A 219 3.09 8.31 1.45
N THR A 220 2.16 8.57 2.38
CA THR A 220 0.77 8.14 2.23
C THR A 220 0.00 9.17 1.39
N LEU A 221 -0.54 8.70 0.27
CA LEU A 221 -1.39 9.49 -0.62
C LEU A 221 -2.84 9.52 -0.11
N PRO A 222 -3.65 10.53 -0.50
CA PRO A 222 -5.09 10.47 -0.32
C PRO A 222 -5.67 9.18 -0.94
N VAL A 223 -6.57 8.50 -0.24
CA VAL A 223 -7.20 7.25 -0.72
C VAL A 223 -7.93 7.46 -2.04
N SER A 224 -8.53 8.64 -2.23
CA SER A 224 -9.18 9.05 -3.50
C SER A 224 -8.22 9.02 -4.69
N TRP A 225 -6.92 9.30 -4.49
CA TRP A 225 -5.92 9.22 -5.55
C TRP A 225 -5.65 7.77 -5.96
N GLY A 226 -5.53 6.86 -4.98
CA GLY A 226 -5.43 5.44 -5.26
C GLY A 226 -6.66 4.92 -5.99
N GLN A 227 -7.86 5.38 -5.61
CA GLN A 227 -9.10 5.03 -6.30
C GLN A 227 -9.12 5.56 -7.73
N ALA A 228 -8.73 6.82 -7.97
CA ALA A 228 -8.69 7.40 -9.30
C ALA A 228 -7.73 6.67 -10.26
N LEU A 229 -6.62 6.13 -9.73
CA LEU A 229 -5.71 5.27 -10.49
C LEU A 229 -6.35 3.91 -10.81
N ILE A 230 -7.07 3.30 -9.84
CA ILE A 230 -7.82 2.05 -10.05
C ILE A 230 -8.89 2.22 -11.12
N ASP A 231 -9.66 3.32 -11.04
CA ASP A 231 -10.77 3.60 -11.96
C ASP A 231 -10.29 4.01 -13.37
N GLY A 232 -8.98 4.27 -13.51
CA GLY A 232 -8.39 4.70 -14.78
C GLY A 232 -8.73 6.16 -15.16
N THR A 233 -9.33 6.94 -14.24
CA THR A 233 -9.63 8.37 -14.47
C THR A 233 -8.37 9.24 -14.35
N ARG A 234 -7.31 8.68 -13.76
CA ARG A 234 -5.97 9.26 -13.62
C ARG A 234 -4.92 8.19 -13.93
N GLY A 235 -3.78 8.61 -14.50
CA GLY A 235 -2.76 7.68 -14.95
C GLY A 235 -1.34 7.97 -14.43
N GLY A 236 -1.17 9.08 -13.69
CA GLY A 236 0.14 9.48 -13.20
C GLY A 236 0.11 10.28 -11.90
N ILE A 237 1.29 10.42 -11.30
CA ILE A 237 1.56 11.33 -10.18
C ILE A 237 2.68 12.25 -10.61
N GLY A 238 2.45 13.56 -10.51
CA GLY A 238 3.44 14.58 -10.82
C GLY A 238 3.85 15.39 -9.61
N ILE A 239 4.85 16.24 -9.81
CA ILE A 239 5.21 17.33 -8.92
C ILE A 239 5.18 18.63 -9.72
N SER A 240 4.49 19.64 -9.19
CA SER A 240 4.40 20.94 -9.84
C SER A 240 3.88 22.00 -8.87
N VAL A 241 4.41 23.20 -8.98
CA VAL A 241 3.94 24.40 -8.28
C VAL A 241 3.62 25.51 -9.29
N SER A 242 2.72 26.42 -8.92
CA SER A 242 2.40 27.61 -9.72
C SER A 242 3.41 28.76 -9.53
N SER A 243 4.23 28.68 -8.48
CA SER A 243 5.33 29.61 -8.18
C SER A 243 6.66 29.11 -8.73
N ASP A 244 7.68 29.94 -8.69
CA ASP A 244 9.05 29.55 -9.06
C ASP A 244 9.70 28.70 -7.96
N ASP A 245 9.32 28.95 -6.72
CA ASP A 245 9.83 28.25 -5.54
C ASP A 245 8.78 27.33 -4.88
N PRO A 246 9.24 26.25 -4.22
CA PRO A 246 10.63 25.80 -4.14
C PRO A 246 11.07 25.02 -5.40
N TYR A 247 12.32 25.25 -5.85
CA TYR A 247 12.95 24.39 -6.84
C TYR A 247 13.42 23.09 -6.19
N ILE A 248 12.87 21.97 -6.59
CA ILE A 248 13.11 20.65 -5.99
C ILE A 248 13.45 19.64 -7.07
N HIS A 249 14.45 18.79 -6.79
CA HIS A 249 14.87 17.67 -7.60
C HIS A 249 14.57 16.35 -6.90
N LEU A 250 13.69 15.54 -7.48
CA LEU A 250 13.36 14.20 -7.01
C LEU A 250 13.84 13.15 -8.00
N ALA A 251 14.21 11.98 -7.48
CA ALA A 251 14.67 10.87 -8.29
C ALA A 251 13.57 10.38 -9.24
N GLY A 252 13.93 10.20 -10.49
CA GLY A 252 13.22 9.42 -11.49
C GLY A 252 13.71 7.98 -11.53
N ARG A 253 13.16 7.19 -12.46
CA ARG A 253 13.50 5.76 -12.60
C ARG A 253 14.97 5.50 -12.89
N GLY A 254 15.65 6.41 -13.62
CA GLY A 254 17.07 6.29 -13.93
C GLY A 254 17.98 6.44 -12.71
N SER A 255 17.59 7.30 -11.76
CA SER A 255 18.39 7.60 -10.57
C SER A 255 18.04 6.73 -9.36
N TRP A 256 16.84 6.15 -9.34
CA TRP A 256 16.41 5.27 -8.25
C TRP A 256 15.29 4.32 -8.71
N SER A 257 15.53 3.02 -8.63
CA SER A 257 14.60 1.98 -9.12
C SER A 257 13.22 2.01 -8.43
N ALA A 258 13.16 2.47 -7.18
CA ALA A 258 11.91 2.62 -6.43
C ALA A 258 11.23 3.99 -6.61
N ALA A 259 11.80 4.89 -7.45
CA ALA A 259 11.27 6.23 -7.65
C ALA A 259 9.80 6.22 -8.06
N PHE A 260 8.98 6.97 -7.33
CA PHE A 260 7.54 7.09 -7.54
C PHE A 260 6.80 5.75 -7.64
N THR A 261 7.35 4.67 -7.07
CA THR A 261 6.62 3.40 -6.96
C THR A 261 5.40 3.58 -6.05
N VAL A 262 4.21 3.34 -6.60
CA VAL A 262 2.95 3.38 -5.88
C VAL A 262 2.56 1.99 -5.40
N THR A 263 2.15 1.87 -4.15
CA THR A 263 1.55 0.65 -3.60
C THR A 263 0.11 0.95 -3.21
N ILE A 264 -0.84 0.22 -3.80
CA ILE A 264 -2.27 0.35 -3.57
C ILE A 264 -2.76 -0.88 -2.81
N SER A 265 -3.26 -0.69 -1.59
CA SER A 265 -4.04 -1.71 -0.88
C SER A 265 -5.49 -1.60 -1.29
N TRP A 266 -6.13 -2.74 -1.55
CA TRP A 266 -7.47 -2.77 -2.12
C TRP A 266 -8.34 -3.86 -1.50
N ARG A 267 -9.64 -3.71 -1.63
CA ARG A 267 -10.65 -4.73 -1.36
C ARG A 267 -11.63 -4.85 -2.53
N ARG A 268 -12.15 -6.04 -2.76
CA ARG A 268 -13.23 -6.30 -3.72
C ARG A 268 -14.24 -7.23 -3.09
N THR A 269 -15.51 -6.91 -3.20
CA THR A 269 -16.62 -7.76 -2.80
C THR A 269 -17.21 -8.40 -4.05
N SER A 270 -17.30 -9.73 -4.08
CA SER A 270 -18.05 -10.47 -5.12
C SER A 270 -19.34 -11.01 -4.50
N SER A 271 -20.43 -10.71 -5.14
CA SER A 271 -21.74 -11.35 -4.88
C SER A 271 -21.82 -12.71 -5.55
#